data_60fb8f0830132fc2d309054fa210c304
#
_entry.id   60fb8f0830132fc2d309054fa210c304
#
_cell.length_a   1.000
_cell.length_b   1.000
_cell.length_c   1.000
_cell.angle_alpha   90.00
_cell.angle_beta   90.00
_cell.angle_gamma   90.00
#
_symmetry.space_group_name_H-M   'P 1'
#
loop_
_entity.id
_entity.type
_entity.pdbx_description
1 polymer ?
#
loop_
_entity_poly.entity_id
_entity_poly.type
_entity_poly.pdbx_seq_one_letter_code
_entity_poly.pdbx_strand_id
1 'polypeptide(L)'
;MKANISLKIVDILEKELSYADFAAKMLNNEIKIFEREYSMSSKSFLKRFEKGELGDDRKWFGWYGLLLSMNDWDDTKTEITKTLRAN
;
A
#
# COMPACT_ATOMS: atom_id res chain seq x y z
N MET A 1 11.33 19.69 20.05
CA MET A 1 10.01 20.09 20.57
C MET A 1 8.94 19.13 20.08
N LYS A 2 8.10 18.66 20.97
CA LYS A 2 7.01 17.78 20.60
C LYS A 2 5.90 18.57 19.91
N ALA A 3 5.30 18.00 18.89
CA ALA A 3 4.09 18.55 18.30
C ALA A 3 2.92 18.33 19.26
N ASN A 4 2.15 19.39 19.51
CA ASN A 4 0.96 19.28 20.35
C ASN A 4 -0.24 19.10 19.44
N ILE A 5 -0.82 17.90 19.48
CA ILE A 5 -2.05 17.63 18.75
C ILE A 5 -3.13 17.28 19.77
N SER A 6 -4.38 17.66 19.46
CA SER A 6 -5.50 17.42 20.35
C SER A 6 -5.82 15.93 20.42
N LEU A 7 -6.52 15.54 21.50
CA LEU A 7 -7.00 14.16 21.63
C LEU A 7 -7.93 13.78 20.48
N LYS A 8 -8.67 14.76 19.96
CA LYS A 8 -9.55 14.52 18.81
C LYS A 8 -8.75 14.14 17.57
N ILE A 9 -7.61 14.82 17.33
CA ILE A 9 -6.75 14.51 16.20
C ILE A 9 -6.10 13.14 16.38
N VAL A 10 -5.67 12.82 17.60
CA VAL A 10 -5.11 11.48 17.89
C VAL A 10 -6.14 10.41 17.55
N ASP A 11 -7.41 10.61 17.97
CA ASP A 11 -8.47 9.66 17.66
C ASP A 11 -8.68 9.48 16.15
N ILE A 12 -8.69 10.59 15.43
CA ILE A 12 -8.83 10.55 13.96
C ILE A 12 -7.68 9.78 13.33
N LEU A 13 -6.45 10.05 13.76
CA LEU A 13 -5.28 9.39 13.21
C LEU A 13 -5.26 7.89 13.52
N GLU A 14 -5.68 7.52 14.71
CA GLU A 14 -5.75 6.10 15.09
C GLU A 14 -6.80 5.35 14.27
N LYS A 15 -7.93 5.97 13.99
CA LYS A 15 -8.96 5.39 13.14
C LYS A 15 -8.46 5.24 11.69
N GLU A 16 -7.76 6.26 11.19
CA GLU A 16 -7.19 6.22 9.86
C GLU A 16 -6.12 5.13 9.76
N LEU A 17 -5.32 4.97 10.81
CA LEU A 17 -4.31 3.92 10.84
C LEU A 17 -4.96 2.53 10.78
N SER A 18 -6.04 2.31 11.52
CA SER A 18 -6.79 1.05 11.48
C SER A 18 -7.35 0.79 10.08
N TYR A 19 -7.88 1.82 9.44
CA TYR A 19 -8.39 1.71 8.08
C TYR A 19 -7.28 1.38 7.09
N ALA A 20 -6.13 2.03 7.25
CA ALA A 20 -4.96 1.78 6.40
C ALA A 20 -4.47 0.35 6.54
N ASP A 21 -4.45 -0.19 7.77
CA ASP A 21 -4.08 -1.59 8.00
C ASP A 21 -5.04 -2.53 7.29
N PHE A 22 -6.33 -2.26 7.37
CA PHE A 22 -7.34 -3.06 6.71
C PHE A 22 -7.18 -3.01 5.19
N ALA A 23 -7.04 -1.81 4.64
CA ALA A 23 -6.86 -1.62 3.19
C ALA A 23 -5.62 -2.33 2.69
N ALA A 24 -4.50 -2.20 3.41
CA ALA A 24 -3.25 -2.86 3.05
C ALA A 24 -3.39 -4.39 3.04
N LYS A 25 -4.11 -4.93 4.03
CA LYS A 25 -4.34 -6.38 4.11
C LYS A 25 -5.15 -6.88 2.91
N MET A 26 -6.21 -6.15 2.53
CA MET A 26 -7.04 -6.50 1.38
C MET A 26 -6.24 -6.45 0.09
N LEU A 27 -5.45 -5.39 -0.10
CA LEU A 27 -4.60 -5.25 -1.28
C LEU A 27 -3.57 -6.37 -1.36
N ASN A 28 -2.96 -6.70 -0.23
CA ASN A 28 -1.96 -7.77 -0.18
C ASN A 28 -2.56 -9.12 -0.59
N ASN A 29 -3.79 -9.39 -0.16
CA ASN A 29 -4.48 -10.62 -0.55
C ASN A 29 -4.66 -10.70 -2.07
N GLU A 30 -5.07 -9.61 -2.69
CA GLU A 30 -5.25 -9.56 -4.14
C GLU A 30 -3.93 -9.65 -4.89
N ILE A 31 -2.89 -9.00 -4.37
CA ILE A 31 -1.55 -9.09 -4.95
C ILE A 31 -1.06 -10.54 -4.93
N LYS A 32 -1.29 -11.24 -3.84
CA LYS A 32 -0.88 -12.65 -3.73
C LYS A 32 -1.61 -13.55 -4.72
N ILE A 33 -2.85 -13.23 -5.06
CA ILE A 33 -3.59 -13.98 -6.07
C ILE A 33 -2.87 -13.86 -7.42
N PHE A 34 -2.47 -12.64 -7.80
CA PHE A 34 -1.72 -12.43 -9.03
C PHE A 34 -0.39 -13.19 -9.01
N GLU A 35 0.34 -13.09 -7.90
CA GLU A 35 1.64 -13.76 -7.77
C GLU A 35 1.52 -15.27 -7.95
N ARG A 36 0.49 -15.86 -7.38
CA ARG A 36 0.25 -17.31 -7.52
C ARG A 36 -0.20 -17.67 -8.93
N GLU A 37 -1.14 -16.90 -9.46
CA GLU A 37 -1.71 -17.19 -10.78
C GLU A 37 -0.66 -17.15 -11.89
N TYR A 38 0.27 -16.20 -11.81
CA TYR A 38 1.28 -16.04 -12.84
C TYR A 38 2.67 -16.55 -12.42
N SER A 39 2.75 -17.18 -11.26
CA SER A 39 4.00 -17.75 -10.72
C SER A 39 5.16 -16.78 -10.79
N MET A 40 4.92 -15.55 -10.34
CA MET A 40 5.86 -14.46 -10.46
C MET A 40 5.75 -13.58 -9.22
N SER A 41 6.89 -13.15 -8.66
CA SER A 41 6.87 -12.18 -7.56
C SER A 41 6.48 -10.83 -8.11
N SER A 42 5.91 -9.97 -7.25
CA SER A 42 5.59 -8.60 -7.66
C SER A 42 6.84 -7.82 -8.06
N LYS A 43 7.97 -8.10 -7.43
CA LYS A 43 9.24 -7.45 -7.79
C LYS A 43 9.64 -7.81 -9.21
N SER A 44 9.56 -9.09 -9.57
CA SER A 44 9.86 -9.56 -10.91
C SER A 44 8.87 -9.00 -11.93
N PHE A 45 7.58 -8.99 -11.55
CA PHE A 45 6.52 -8.42 -12.39
C PHE A 45 6.82 -6.95 -12.73
N LEU A 46 7.17 -6.14 -11.73
CA LEU A 46 7.44 -4.72 -11.94
C LEU A 46 8.57 -4.50 -12.93
N LYS A 47 9.65 -5.26 -12.79
CA LYS A 47 10.79 -5.15 -13.71
C LYS A 47 10.39 -5.43 -15.15
N ARG A 48 9.61 -6.48 -15.35
CA ARG A 48 9.18 -6.90 -16.69
C ARG A 48 8.14 -5.93 -17.26
N PHE A 49 7.24 -5.47 -16.40
CA PHE A 49 6.20 -4.52 -16.79
C PHE A 49 6.82 -3.20 -17.24
N GLU A 50 7.78 -2.68 -16.48
CA GLU A 50 8.45 -1.42 -16.80
C GLU A 50 9.27 -1.49 -18.06
N LYS A 51 9.77 -2.68 -18.40
CA LYS A 51 10.52 -2.89 -19.65
C LYS A 51 9.61 -3.16 -20.84
N GLY A 52 8.30 -3.22 -20.63
CA GLY A 52 7.35 -3.49 -21.71
C GLY A 52 7.31 -4.93 -22.17
N GLU A 53 7.88 -5.85 -21.40
CA GLU A 53 7.99 -7.26 -21.79
C GLU A 53 6.68 -8.04 -21.70
N LEU A 54 5.66 -7.51 -21.00
CA LEU A 54 4.42 -8.23 -20.72
C LEU A 54 3.26 -7.87 -21.66
N GLY A 55 3.43 -6.83 -22.48
CA GLY A 55 2.37 -6.39 -23.39
C GLY A 55 1.32 -5.51 -22.69
N ASP A 56 0.18 -5.33 -23.36
CA ASP A 56 -0.84 -4.35 -22.99
C ASP A 56 -2.10 -4.94 -22.36
N ASP A 57 -2.07 -6.17 -21.88
CA ASP A 57 -3.24 -6.79 -21.29
C ASP A 57 -3.64 -6.04 -20.01
N ARG A 58 -4.95 -5.83 -19.84
CA ARG A 58 -5.51 -5.11 -18.69
C ARG A 58 -5.11 -5.70 -17.35
N LYS A 59 -4.92 -7.02 -17.28
CA LYS A 59 -4.56 -7.68 -16.02
C LYS A 59 -3.24 -7.16 -15.46
N TRP A 60 -2.29 -6.80 -16.32
CA TRP A 60 -1.01 -6.27 -15.88
C TRP A 60 -1.16 -4.87 -15.28
N PHE A 61 -2.03 -4.04 -15.88
CA PHE A 61 -2.32 -2.72 -15.32
C PHE A 61 -3.07 -2.85 -13.98
N GLY A 62 -3.93 -3.86 -13.85
CA GLY A 62 -4.59 -4.16 -12.59
C GLY A 62 -3.61 -4.49 -11.48
N TRP A 63 -2.66 -5.37 -11.76
CA TRP A 63 -1.61 -5.74 -10.79
C TRP A 63 -0.78 -4.51 -10.43
N TYR A 64 -0.36 -3.76 -11.43
CA TYR A 64 0.43 -2.54 -11.21
C TYR A 64 -0.33 -1.55 -10.31
N GLY A 65 -1.62 -1.34 -10.58
CA GLY A 65 -2.46 -0.47 -9.76
C GLY A 65 -2.54 -0.90 -8.30
N LEU A 66 -2.63 -2.21 -8.05
CA LEU A 66 -2.64 -2.73 -6.68
C LEU A 66 -1.33 -2.40 -5.96
N LEU A 67 -0.21 -2.53 -6.67
CA LEU A 67 1.11 -2.25 -6.09
C LEU A 67 1.28 -0.76 -5.78
N LEU A 68 0.78 0.12 -6.65
CA LEU A 68 0.80 1.56 -6.41
C LEU A 68 -0.05 1.90 -5.19
N SER A 69 -1.25 1.32 -5.10
CA SER A 69 -2.15 1.56 -3.97
C SER A 69 -1.54 1.08 -2.65
N MET A 70 -0.87 -0.08 -2.68
CA MET A 70 -0.20 -0.62 -1.50
C MET A 70 0.89 0.34 -1.02
N ASN A 71 1.66 0.87 -1.97
CA ASN A 71 2.73 1.81 -1.64
C ASN A 71 2.17 3.08 -1.00
N ASP A 72 1.06 3.60 -1.53
CA ASP A 72 0.40 4.78 -0.98
C ASP A 72 -0.08 4.54 0.45
N TRP A 73 -0.69 3.38 0.71
CA TRP A 73 -1.14 3.06 2.07
C TRP A 73 0.03 2.88 3.04
N ASP A 74 1.13 2.28 2.58
CA ASP A 74 2.34 2.15 3.41
C ASP A 74 2.90 3.51 3.78
N ASP A 75 2.93 4.45 2.85
CA ASP A 75 3.37 5.81 3.12
C ASP A 75 2.46 6.49 4.13
N THR A 76 1.14 6.33 3.98
CA THR A 76 0.16 6.88 4.90
C THR A 76 0.37 6.34 6.31
N LYS A 77 0.54 5.02 6.45
CA LYS A 77 0.80 4.38 7.73
C LYS A 77 2.06 4.91 8.39
N THR A 78 3.10 5.09 7.59
CA THR A 78 4.38 5.60 8.08
C THR A 78 4.22 7.02 8.62
N GLU A 79 3.53 7.89 7.89
CA GLU A 79 3.32 9.27 8.32
C GLU A 79 2.46 9.37 9.58
N ILE A 80 1.39 8.58 9.65
CA ILE A 80 0.54 8.56 10.84
C ILE A 80 1.32 8.08 12.05
N THR A 81 2.07 6.99 11.90
CA THR A 81 2.85 6.40 12.98
C THR A 81 3.89 7.39 13.50
N LYS A 82 4.58 8.08 12.60
CA LYS A 82 5.55 9.13 12.99
C LYS A 82 4.87 10.23 13.80
N THR A 83 3.73 10.71 13.33
CA THR A 83 2.99 11.78 13.98
C THR A 83 2.55 11.38 15.38
N LEU A 84 2.02 10.16 15.53
CA LEU A 84 1.58 9.67 16.84
C LEU A 84 2.74 9.49 17.80
N ARG A 85 3.90 9.03 17.32
CA ARG A 85 5.08 8.85 18.16
C ARG A 85 5.72 10.16 18.58
N ALA A 86 5.64 11.19 17.73
CA ALA A 86 6.22 12.49 18.02
C ALA A 86 5.42 13.27 19.06
N ASN A 87 4.21 12.83 19.35
CA ASN A 87 3.32 13.55 20.28
C ASN A 87 3.38 12.90 21.71
#